data_75c4db56e0448dbd1bd5010aab1a8871
#
_entry.id   75c4db56e0448dbd1bd5010aab1a8871
#
_cell.length_a   1.000
_cell.length_b   1.000
_cell.length_c   1.000
_cell.angle_alpha   90.00
_cell.angle_beta   90.00
_cell.angle_gamma   90.00
#
_symmetry.space_group_name_H-M   'P 1'
#
loop_
_entity.id
_entity.type
_entity.pdbx_description
1 polymer ?
#
loop_
_entity_poly.entity_id
_entity_poly.type
_entity_poly.pdbx_seq_one_letter_code
_entity_poly.pdbx_strand_id
1 'polypeptide(L)'
;MKKILSMLLVLCMALTLCSAAFAEGKSPVDGMTVAFIPKVSGNSFFEAANDGAQKYAEKWGLTVDYIGAPTADVTTQLELIQQAIDKGVDAICISSVDATGLDEKLQEAQDAGIYVSTWDSDVSPNARALMVSQGTADVLGPMLVEMAVDSLKERGVDVNGEVKYVWHFSNPSVSDQNSWYVAGDKDIKEKYPTWVAVHDPYYSNQDPAQSVSVGESILDAYADVDAIICNDSTALPGQCKAAENKGLTAKDITITGFCTPSGMTSYLENGICTRWGLWDCGIQGAMGCYLAAYISAGNTVKVGDKIDIPEIGTVEVLANDALVAGQETAAENNGVVLLPERVVFTAENVADYNF
;
A
#
# COMPACT_ATOMS: atom_id res chain seq x y z
N MET A 1 -3.08 -67.15 23.14
CA MET A 1 -3.89 -65.98 22.68
C MET A 1 -3.63 -64.69 23.43
N LYS A 2 -3.53 -64.66 24.76
CA LYS A 2 -3.27 -63.41 25.54
C LYS A 2 -1.91 -62.75 25.25
N LYS A 3 -0.84 -63.50 24.93
CA LYS A 3 0.49 -62.95 24.60
C LYS A 3 0.61 -62.36 23.22
N ILE A 4 -0.19 -62.80 22.26
CA ILE A 4 -0.21 -62.26 20.90
C ILE A 4 -1.01 -60.95 20.85
N LEU A 5 -2.06 -60.83 21.67
CA LEU A 5 -2.85 -59.58 21.80
C LEU A 5 -2.07 -58.47 22.45
N SER A 6 -1.22 -58.76 23.45
CA SER A 6 -0.29 -57.79 24.06
C SER A 6 0.75 -57.23 23.09
N MET A 7 1.26 -58.08 22.20
CA MET A 7 2.29 -57.71 21.23
C MET A 7 1.73 -56.82 20.09
N LEU A 8 0.46 -57.06 19.67
CA LEU A 8 -0.24 -56.23 18.70
C LEU A 8 -0.59 -54.85 19.29
N LEU A 9 -0.95 -54.77 20.59
CA LEU A 9 -1.26 -53.47 21.24
C LEU A 9 -0.01 -52.59 21.42
N VAL A 10 1.15 -53.21 21.70
CA VAL A 10 2.44 -52.49 21.80
C VAL A 10 2.93 -52.04 20.42
N LEU A 11 2.67 -52.80 19.36
CA LEU A 11 3.04 -52.40 18.00
C LEU A 11 2.14 -51.26 17.46
N CYS A 12 0.85 -51.24 17.82
CA CYS A 12 -0.05 -50.14 17.48
C CYS A 12 0.29 -48.85 18.28
N MET A 13 0.74 -48.95 19.52
CA MET A 13 1.18 -47.75 20.26
C MET A 13 2.56 -47.22 19.84
N ALA A 14 3.42 -48.08 19.27
CA ALA A 14 4.70 -47.65 18.70
C ALA A 14 4.52 -46.93 17.34
N LEU A 15 3.46 -47.25 16.60
CA LEU A 15 3.15 -46.58 15.33
C LEU A 15 2.43 -45.21 15.52
N THR A 16 1.87 -44.92 16.70
CA THR A 16 1.25 -43.62 17.00
C THR A 16 2.19 -42.64 17.70
N LEU A 17 3.43 -43.04 18.05
CA LEU A 17 4.45 -42.19 18.67
C LEU A 17 5.54 -41.73 17.67
N CYS A 18 5.43 -42.09 16.40
CA CYS A 18 6.38 -41.69 15.34
C CYS A 18 5.92 -40.53 14.45
N SER A 19 4.89 -39.78 14.85
CA SER A 19 4.43 -38.63 14.07
C SER A 19 4.45 -37.31 14.83
N ALA A 20 5.39 -37.18 15.77
CA ALA A 20 5.70 -35.88 16.39
C ALA A 20 7.22 -35.70 16.53
N ALA A 21 7.99 -36.11 15.52
CA ALA A 21 9.19 -35.38 15.18
C ALA A 21 8.69 -34.14 14.43
N PHE A 22 8.53 -33.05 15.16
CA PHE A 22 8.55 -31.73 14.53
C PHE A 22 9.89 -31.68 13.80
N ALA A 23 9.90 -31.97 12.50
CA ALA A 23 10.86 -31.38 11.61
C ALA A 23 10.80 -29.87 11.95
N GLU A 24 11.90 -29.24 12.18
CA GLU A 24 12.02 -27.78 12.12
C GLU A 24 11.41 -27.44 10.75
N GLY A 25 10.13 -26.98 10.76
CA GLY A 25 9.34 -26.91 9.54
C GLY A 25 9.88 -25.76 8.74
N LYS A 26 10.30 -26.06 7.52
CA LYS A 26 10.54 -25.02 6.53
C LYS A 26 9.30 -24.13 6.44
N SER A 27 9.53 -22.84 6.19
CA SER A 27 8.44 -21.90 5.93
C SER A 27 7.52 -22.46 4.83
N PRO A 28 6.19 -22.26 4.89
CA PRO A 28 5.28 -22.67 3.80
C PRO A 28 5.66 -22.10 2.44
N VAL A 29 6.47 -21.04 2.40
CA VAL A 29 6.91 -20.33 1.18
C VAL A 29 8.38 -20.58 0.84
N ASP A 30 9.06 -21.51 1.54
CA ASP A 30 10.48 -21.82 1.32
C ASP A 30 10.73 -22.31 -0.11
N GLY A 31 11.66 -21.65 -0.79
CA GLY A 31 12.06 -21.97 -2.17
C GLY A 31 11.17 -21.36 -3.26
N MET A 32 10.11 -20.62 -2.90
CA MET A 32 9.27 -19.90 -3.87
C MET A 32 9.95 -18.63 -4.37
N THR A 33 9.58 -18.18 -5.57
CA THR A 33 10.03 -16.93 -6.18
C THR A 33 8.85 -16.02 -6.49
N VAL A 34 8.87 -14.80 -5.98
CA VAL A 34 7.83 -13.78 -6.22
C VAL A 34 8.44 -12.62 -7.01
N ALA A 35 7.85 -12.28 -8.16
CA ALA A 35 8.11 -11.00 -8.82
C ALA A 35 7.36 -9.89 -8.05
N PHE A 36 8.11 -8.98 -7.43
CA PHE A 36 7.57 -7.86 -6.69
C PHE A 36 7.65 -6.60 -7.55
N ILE A 37 6.48 -6.09 -7.96
CA ILE A 37 6.38 -5.03 -8.98
C ILE A 37 5.75 -3.78 -8.35
N PRO A 38 6.51 -2.66 -8.26
CA PRO A 38 5.99 -1.37 -7.80
C PRO A 38 5.27 -0.63 -8.92
N LYS A 39 4.57 0.48 -8.61
CA LYS A 39 4.10 1.44 -9.62
C LYS A 39 5.29 2.13 -10.32
N VAL A 40 6.31 2.49 -9.54
CA VAL A 40 7.51 3.19 -10.02
C VAL A 40 8.69 2.83 -9.13
N SER A 41 9.88 2.62 -9.71
CA SER A 41 11.11 2.44 -8.95
C SER A 41 11.77 3.78 -8.60
N GLY A 42 12.59 3.79 -7.54
CA GLY A 42 13.30 5.00 -7.07
C GLY A 42 12.45 5.96 -6.22
N ASN A 43 11.20 5.64 -5.94
CA ASN A 43 10.37 6.36 -4.97
C ASN A 43 10.57 5.76 -3.57
N SER A 44 10.74 6.59 -2.54
CA SER A 44 11.04 6.15 -1.17
C SER A 44 10.05 5.14 -0.59
N PHE A 45 8.76 5.26 -0.93
CA PHE A 45 7.72 4.33 -0.49
C PHE A 45 7.95 2.91 -1.05
N PHE A 46 8.18 2.79 -2.37
CA PHE A 46 8.36 1.49 -3.01
C PHE A 46 9.70 0.85 -2.67
N GLU A 47 10.75 1.66 -2.52
CA GLU A 47 12.07 1.15 -2.08
C GLU A 47 12.01 0.63 -0.64
N ALA A 48 11.35 1.35 0.28
CA ALA A 48 11.17 0.89 1.66
C ALA A 48 10.30 -0.37 1.73
N ALA A 49 9.28 -0.51 0.85
CA ALA A 49 8.49 -1.73 0.76
C ALA A 49 9.33 -2.91 0.26
N ASN A 50 10.19 -2.68 -0.73
CA ASN A 50 11.14 -3.70 -1.20
C ASN A 50 12.14 -4.11 -0.12
N ASP A 51 12.74 -3.13 0.58
CA ASP A 51 13.68 -3.42 1.68
C ASP A 51 13.04 -4.29 2.76
N GLY A 52 11.77 -4.00 3.11
CA GLY A 52 11.00 -4.81 4.02
C GLY A 52 10.74 -6.22 3.47
N ALA A 53 10.29 -6.32 2.23
CA ALA A 53 10.06 -7.61 1.56
C ALA A 53 11.33 -8.47 1.53
N GLN A 54 12.48 -7.92 1.14
CA GLN A 54 13.77 -8.62 1.12
C GLN A 54 14.18 -9.10 2.51
N LYS A 55 14.09 -8.23 3.53
CA LYS A 55 14.46 -8.51 4.92
C LYS A 55 13.69 -9.70 5.50
N TYR A 56 12.40 -9.78 5.25
CA TYR A 56 11.57 -10.88 5.74
C TYR A 56 11.70 -12.12 4.85
N ALA A 57 11.81 -11.96 3.54
CA ALA A 57 11.97 -13.07 2.59
C ALA A 57 13.19 -13.93 2.91
N GLU A 58 14.34 -13.32 3.28
CA GLU A 58 15.53 -14.05 3.70
C GLU A 58 15.24 -15.05 4.84
N LYS A 59 14.41 -14.66 5.82
CA LYS A 59 14.05 -15.50 6.96
C LYS A 59 13.08 -16.61 6.59
N TRP A 60 12.27 -16.40 5.56
CA TRP A 60 11.26 -17.36 5.09
C TRP A 60 11.78 -18.34 4.04
N GLY A 61 13.02 -18.15 3.54
CA GLY A 61 13.54 -18.89 2.40
C GLY A 61 12.85 -18.54 1.07
N LEU A 62 12.19 -17.37 1.01
CA LEU A 62 11.50 -16.83 -0.16
C LEU A 62 12.50 -16.02 -1.00
N THR A 63 12.40 -16.11 -2.32
CA THR A 63 13.10 -15.20 -3.24
C THR A 63 12.16 -14.09 -3.70
N VAL A 64 12.53 -12.84 -3.44
CA VAL A 64 11.81 -11.67 -3.96
C VAL A 64 12.61 -11.05 -5.09
N ASP A 65 12.07 -11.11 -6.30
CA ASP A 65 12.63 -10.50 -7.51
C ASP A 65 11.97 -9.13 -7.74
N TYR A 66 12.61 -8.06 -7.25
CA TYR A 66 12.10 -6.70 -7.41
C TYR A 66 12.31 -6.21 -8.83
N ILE A 67 11.22 -6.03 -9.57
CA ILE A 67 11.21 -5.64 -10.98
C ILE A 67 10.46 -4.33 -11.11
N GLY A 68 11.18 -3.22 -11.30
CA GLY A 68 10.60 -1.88 -11.40
C GLY A 68 11.14 -1.07 -12.56
N ALA A 69 10.44 -0.01 -12.91
CA ALA A 69 10.84 0.97 -13.91
C ALA A 69 10.69 2.39 -13.37
N PRO A 70 11.42 3.37 -13.90
CA PRO A 70 11.38 4.76 -13.40
C PRO A 70 10.14 5.55 -13.88
N THR A 71 9.24 4.92 -14.62
CA THR A 71 8.00 5.52 -15.13
C THR A 71 6.79 4.74 -14.67
N ALA A 72 5.74 5.45 -14.24
CA ALA A 72 4.49 4.88 -13.74
C ALA A 72 3.43 4.91 -14.85
N ASP A 73 3.47 3.97 -15.77
CA ASP A 73 2.49 3.83 -16.85
C ASP A 73 2.13 2.37 -17.14
N VAL A 74 0.94 2.16 -17.72
CA VAL A 74 0.39 0.84 -18.02
C VAL A 74 1.31 0.05 -18.97
N THR A 75 1.83 0.66 -20.01
CA THR A 75 2.67 -0.03 -21.02
C THR A 75 3.90 -0.62 -20.36
N THR A 76 4.57 0.18 -19.53
CA THR A 76 5.73 -0.26 -18.76
C THR A 76 5.41 -1.43 -17.84
N GLN A 77 4.29 -1.35 -17.10
CA GLN A 77 3.91 -2.46 -16.21
C GLN A 77 3.52 -3.74 -16.98
N LEU A 78 2.90 -3.63 -18.15
CA LEU A 78 2.65 -4.79 -19.02
C LEU A 78 3.95 -5.50 -19.42
N GLU A 79 5.03 -4.74 -19.72
CA GLU A 79 6.36 -5.31 -20.02
C GLU A 79 6.99 -5.99 -18.80
N LEU A 80 6.83 -5.41 -17.59
CA LEU A 80 7.34 -6.02 -16.35
C LEU A 80 6.60 -7.33 -16.00
N ILE A 81 5.27 -7.37 -16.20
CA ILE A 81 4.49 -8.60 -16.05
C ILE A 81 4.97 -9.66 -17.05
N GLN A 82 5.24 -9.28 -18.32
CA GLN A 82 5.78 -10.21 -19.31
C GLN A 82 7.14 -10.76 -18.89
N GLN A 83 8.03 -9.93 -18.33
CA GLN A 83 9.32 -10.41 -17.79
C GLN A 83 9.13 -11.44 -16.68
N ALA A 84 8.15 -11.24 -15.78
CA ALA A 84 7.85 -12.19 -14.72
C ALA A 84 7.34 -13.52 -15.30
N ILE A 85 6.47 -13.48 -16.32
CA ILE A 85 5.99 -14.66 -17.04
C ILE A 85 7.15 -15.41 -17.70
N ASP A 86 8.02 -14.70 -18.42
CA ASP A 86 9.16 -15.29 -19.14
C ASP A 86 10.18 -15.91 -18.18
N LYS A 87 10.34 -15.38 -16.98
CA LYS A 87 11.19 -15.94 -15.92
C LYS A 87 10.58 -17.18 -15.27
N GLY A 88 9.26 -17.38 -15.38
CA GLY A 88 8.56 -18.50 -14.76
C GLY A 88 8.58 -18.40 -13.24
N VAL A 89 8.30 -17.21 -12.68
CA VAL A 89 8.16 -17.04 -11.24
C VAL A 89 6.93 -17.79 -10.70
N ASP A 90 6.90 -18.10 -9.41
CA ASP A 90 5.76 -18.80 -8.81
C ASP A 90 4.58 -17.87 -8.58
N ALA A 91 4.86 -16.58 -8.28
CA ALA A 91 3.82 -15.58 -8.09
C ALA A 91 4.27 -14.17 -8.53
N ILE A 92 3.29 -13.33 -8.83
CA ILE A 92 3.44 -11.88 -9.04
C ILE A 92 2.73 -11.17 -7.89
N CYS A 93 3.41 -10.21 -7.25
CA CYS A 93 2.85 -9.29 -6.29
C CYS A 93 3.04 -7.87 -6.82
N ILE A 94 1.96 -7.23 -7.30
CA ILE A 94 2.03 -5.98 -8.06
C ILE A 94 1.21 -4.86 -7.41
N SER A 95 1.77 -3.64 -7.38
CA SER A 95 1.02 -2.39 -7.15
C SER A 95 0.68 -1.77 -8.50
N SER A 96 -0.60 -1.70 -8.84
CA SER A 96 -1.05 -1.30 -10.18
C SER A 96 -1.07 0.23 -10.37
N VAL A 97 -0.68 0.68 -11.55
CA VAL A 97 -0.83 2.08 -11.97
C VAL A 97 -2.21 2.40 -12.51
N ASP A 98 -3.04 1.39 -12.77
CA ASP A 98 -4.39 1.54 -13.32
C ASP A 98 -5.32 0.45 -12.79
N ALA A 99 -6.57 0.80 -12.53
CA ALA A 99 -7.56 -0.09 -11.91
C ALA A 99 -7.94 -1.32 -12.74
N THR A 100 -7.75 -1.27 -14.06
CA THR A 100 -8.19 -2.32 -15.00
C THR A 100 -7.22 -2.57 -16.16
N GLY A 101 -6.30 -1.64 -16.41
CA GLY A 101 -5.42 -1.66 -17.59
C GLY A 101 -4.46 -2.85 -17.64
N LEU A 102 -4.29 -3.58 -16.54
CA LEU A 102 -3.40 -4.75 -16.44
C LEU A 102 -4.15 -6.09 -16.46
N ASP A 103 -5.48 -6.08 -16.35
CA ASP A 103 -6.28 -7.28 -16.12
C ASP A 103 -6.01 -8.41 -17.12
N GLU A 104 -5.98 -8.10 -18.43
CA GLU A 104 -5.74 -9.10 -19.47
C GLU A 104 -4.35 -9.74 -19.35
N LYS A 105 -3.32 -8.93 -19.06
CA LYS A 105 -1.94 -9.43 -18.92
C LYS A 105 -1.77 -10.24 -17.62
N LEU A 106 -2.45 -9.87 -16.56
CA LEU A 106 -2.46 -10.63 -15.31
C LEU A 106 -3.22 -11.97 -15.49
N GLN A 107 -4.26 -11.98 -16.33
CA GLN A 107 -4.93 -13.23 -16.70
C GLN A 107 -4.00 -14.16 -17.50
N GLU A 108 -3.18 -13.63 -18.44
CA GLU A 108 -2.16 -14.41 -19.13
C GLU A 108 -1.16 -15.05 -18.15
N ALA A 109 -0.74 -14.31 -17.10
CA ALA A 109 0.12 -14.86 -16.06
C ALA A 109 -0.57 -16.02 -15.31
N GLN A 110 -1.84 -15.85 -14.94
CA GLN A 110 -2.63 -16.89 -14.28
C GLN A 110 -2.81 -18.12 -15.17
N ASP A 111 -3.06 -17.96 -16.47
CA ASP A 111 -3.16 -19.03 -17.45
C ASP A 111 -1.83 -19.78 -17.62
N ALA A 112 -0.70 -19.11 -17.38
CA ALA A 112 0.63 -19.72 -17.32
C ALA A 112 0.92 -20.43 -15.99
N GLY A 113 -0.01 -20.42 -15.04
CA GLY A 113 0.12 -21.07 -13.73
C GLY A 113 0.80 -20.18 -12.66
N ILE A 114 0.97 -18.89 -12.91
CA ILE A 114 1.56 -17.93 -11.97
C ILE A 114 0.45 -17.30 -11.15
N TYR A 115 0.55 -17.33 -9.82
CA TYR A 115 -0.42 -16.68 -8.95
C TYR A 115 -0.19 -15.16 -8.94
N VAL A 116 -1.29 -14.41 -8.93
CA VAL A 116 -1.26 -12.94 -8.91
C VAL A 116 -1.89 -12.45 -7.62
N SER A 117 -1.18 -11.59 -6.91
CA SER A 117 -1.70 -10.80 -5.78
C SER A 117 -1.34 -9.34 -5.99
N THR A 118 -2.13 -8.45 -5.37
CA THR A 118 -1.88 -7.02 -5.42
C THR A 118 -1.53 -6.49 -4.03
N TRP A 119 -0.86 -5.37 -4.01
CA TRP A 119 -0.57 -4.60 -2.81
C TRP A 119 -0.61 -3.12 -3.13
N ASP A 120 -0.84 -2.26 -2.13
CA ASP A 120 -0.91 -0.81 -2.28
C ASP A 120 -2.05 -0.37 -3.22
N SER A 121 -1.94 -0.53 -4.53
CA SER A 121 -3.01 -0.27 -5.50
C SER A 121 -3.49 -1.53 -6.21
N ASP A 122 -4.80 -1.65 -6.31
CA ASP A 122 -5.50 -2.84 -6.80
C ASP A 122 -5.85 -2.78 -8.30
N VAL A 123 -6.12 -3.95 -8.85
CA VAL A 123 -6.74 -4.21 -10.15
C VAL A 123 -8.16 -4.75 -9.94
N SER A 124 -8.82 -5.19 -11.01
CA SER A 124 -10.11 -5.89 -10.85
C SER A 124 -9.96 -7.14 -9.96
N PRO A 125 -10.89 -7.39 -9.02
CA PRO A 125 -10.81 -8.54 -8.12
C PRO A 125 -10.67 -9.90 -8.83
N ASN A 126 -11.15 -10.01 -10.07
CA ASN A 126 -11.03 -11.23 -10.89
C ASN A 126 -9.62 -11.43 -11.48
N ALA A 127 -8.82 -10.38 -11.55
CA ALA A 127 -7.47 -10.43 -12.11
C ALA A 127 -6.40 -10.77 -11.06
N ARG A 128 -6.79 -10.97 -9.80
CA ARG A 128 -5.85 -11.27 -8.71
C ARG A 128 -6.47 -12.19 -7.66
N ALA A 129 -5.63 -12.77 -6.81
CA ALA A 129 -6.02 -13.51 -5.62
C ALA A 129 -6.28 -12.57 -4.44
N LEU A 130 -5.27 -12.28 -3.63
CA LEU A 130 -5.38 -11.40 -2.47
C LEU A 130 -4.86 -10.00 -2.78
N MET A 131 -5.51 -9.00 -2.19
CA MET A 131 -5.02 -7.63 -2.11
C MET A 131 -4.53 -7.32 -0.69
N VAL A 132 -3.31 -6.82 -0.54
CA VAL A 132 -2.79 -6.29 0.73
C VAL A 132 -2.92 -4.78 0.74
N SER A 133 -3.95 -4.29 1.42
CA SER A 133 -4.30 -2.87 1.46
C SER A 133 -3.84 -2.21 2.76
N GLN A 134 -3.39 -0.98 2.66
CA GLN A 134 -3.03 -0.08 3.75
C GLN A 134 -4.22 0.39 4.57
N GLY A 135 -5.44 0.21 4.09
CA GLY A 135 -6.68 0.60 4.75
C GLY A 135 -7.81 0.84 3.77
N THR A 136 -8.98 1.05 4.31
CA THR A 136 -10.18 1.36 3.53
C THR A 136 -10.25 2.87 3.20
N ALA A 137 -10.99 3.24 2.18
CA ALA A 137 -11.12 4.64 1.75
C ALA A 137 -11.76 5.53 2.83
N ASP A 138 -12.71 4.97 3.60
CA ASP A 138 -13.39 5.64 4.71
C ASP A 138 -12.52 5.84 5.96
N VAL A 139 -11.35 5.22 6.00
CA VAL A 139 -10.31 5.48 7.01
C VAL A 139 -9.27 6.46 6.48
N LEU A 140 -8.73 6.22 5.29
CA LEU A 140 -7.59 7.00 4.77
C LEU A 140 -7.99 8.37 4.23
N GLY A 141 -9.16 8.50 3.62
CA GLY A 141 -9.68 9.80 3.18
C GLY A 141 -9.91 10.76 4.34
N PRO A 142 -10.69 10.40 5.38
CA PRO A 142 -10.83 11.21 6.60
C PRO A 142 -9.51 11.50 7.32
N MET A 143 -8.56 10.54 7.37
CA MET A 143 -7.24 10.76 7.96
C MET A 143 -6.50 11.92 7.29
N LEU A 144 -6.54 12.02 5.95
CA LEU A 144 -5.96 13.14 5.21
C LEU A 144 -6.60 14.47 5.58
N VAL A 145 -7.93 14.48 5.72
CA VAL A 145 -8.69 15.67 6.11
C VAL A 145 -8.36 16.08 7.54
N GLU A 146 -8.32 15.13 8.47
CA GLU A 146 -7.97 15.41 9.88
C GLU A 146 -6.57 15.98 10.03
N MET A 147 -5.58 15.47 9.27
CA MET A 147 -4.23 16.04 9.24
C MET A 147 -4.22 17.49 8.73
N ALA A 148 -5.02 17.80 7.70
CA ALA A 148 -5.17 19.16 7.20
C ALA A 148 -5.83 20.08 8.25
N VAL A 149 -6.91 19.62 8.87
CA VAL A 149 -7.64 20.33 9.94
C VAL A 149 -6.73 20.66 11.11
N ASP A 150 -5.95 19.71 11.58
CA ASP A 150 -5.04 19.93 12.71
C ASP A 150 -3.94 20.92 12.36
N SER A 151 -3.35 20.82 11.15
CA SER A 151 -2.34 21.77 10.69
C SER A 151 -2.90 23.18 10.49
N LEU A 152 -4.14 23.31 10.00
CA LEU A 152 -4.84 24.59 9.89
C LEU A 152 -5.09 25.23 11.26
N LYS A 153 -5.52 24.45 12.27
CA LYS A 153 -5.70 24.91 13.66
C LYS A 153 -4.38 25.37 14.28
N GLU A 154 -3.30 24.61 14.07
CA GLU A 154 -1.95 25.01 14.55
C GLU A 154 -1.50 26.34 13.93
N ARG A 155 -1.88 26.61 12.67
CA ARG A 155 -1.66 27.89 12.00
C ARG A 155 -2.59 29.01 12.49
N GLY A 156 -3.62 28.70 13.28
CA GLY A 156 -4.60 29.65 13.80
C GLY A 156 -5.77 29.93 12.84
N VAL A 157 -5.98 29.10 11.82
CA VAL A 157 -7.11 29.22 10.89
C VAL A 157 -8.38 28.69 11.55
N ASP A 158 -9.48 29.44 11.43
CA ASP A 158 -10.80 28.95 11.86
C ASP A 158 -11.34 27.92 10.85
N VAL A 159 -11.21 26.65 11.18
CA VAL A 159 -11.66 25.54 10.34
C VAL A 159 -13.17 25.43 10.18
N ASN A 160 -13.96 26.18 10.97
CA ASN A 160 -15.42 26.29 10.78
C ASN A 160 -15.81 27.44 9.85
N GLY A 161 -14.85 28.31 9.50
CA GLY A 161 -15.00 29.37 8.52
C GLY A 161 -14.76 28.88 7.09
N GLU A 162 -14.59 29.85 6.17
CA GLU A 162 -14.18 29.52 4.80
C GLU A 162 -12.71 29.08 4.80
N VAL A 163 -12.41 27.92 4.25
CA VAL A 163 -11.07 27.38 4.00
C VAL A 163 -10.98 27.01 2.52
N LYS A 164 -10.00 27.52 1.83
CA LYS A 164 -9.73 27.23 0.41
C LYS A 164 -8.77 26.07 0.32
N TYR A 165 -9.18 24.99 -0.36
CA TYR A 165 -8.34 23.80 -0.47
C TYR A 165 -8.28 23.25 -1.89
N VAL A 166 -7.27 22.41 -2.16
CA VAL A 166 -7.11 21.67 -3.40
C VAL A 166 -6.41 20.34 -3.13
N TRP A 167 -6.71 19.33 -3.97
CA TRP A 167 -6.04 18.04 -3.97
C TRP A 167 -4.95 17.98 -5.04
N HIS A 168 -3.82 17.33 -4.72
CA HIS A 168 -2.73 17.08 -5.66
C HIS A 168 -2.21 15.65 -5.47
N PHE A 169 -2.35 14.78 -6.51
CA PHE A 169 -1.90 13.39 -6.47
C PHE A 169 -1.54 12.85 -7.86
N SER A 170 -1.34 11.52 -8.02
CA SER A 170 -0.80 10.95 -9.25
C SER A 170 -1.72 11.10 -10.46
N ASN A 171 -2.82 10.38 -10.49
CA ASN A 171 -3.81 10.46 -11.57
C ASN A 171 -5.14 9.78 -11.17
N PRO A 172 -6.25 10.01 -11.90
CA PRO A 172 -7.57 9.50 -11.50
C PRO A 172 -7.76 7.98 -11.73
N SER A 173 -6.86 7.30 -12.44
CA SER A 173 -6.98 5.86 -12.71
C SER A 173 -6.31 4.98 -11.65
N VAL A 174 -5.52 5.57 -10.75
CA VAL A 174 -4.93 4.87 -9.61
C VAL A 174 -6.00 4.64 -8.55
N SER A 175 -6.39 3.38 -8.35
CA SER A 175 -7.58 2.97 -7.60
C SER A 175 -7.61 3.46 -6.15
N ASP A 176 -6.52 3.26 -5.41
CA ASP A 176 -6.38 3.61 -4.01
C ASP A 176 -6.45 5.12 -3.79
N GLN A 177 -5.57 5.89 -4.43
CA GLN A 177 -5.47 7.33 -4.26
C GLN A 177 -6.76 8.05 -4.66
N ASN A 178 -7.40 7.61 -5.75
CA ASN A 178 -8.68 8.16 -6.17
C ASN A 178 -9.80 7.85 -5.14
N SER A 179 -9.79 6.66 -4.55
CA SER A 179 -10.78 6.29 -3.52
C SER A 179 -10.63 7.13 -2.26
N TRP A 180 -9.39 7.42 -1.84
CA TRP A 180 -9.12 8.29 -0.67
C TRP A 180 -9.50 9.73 -0.92
N TYR A 181 -9.23 10.26 -2.13
CA TYR A 181 -9.71 11.57 -2.55
C TYR A 181 -11.24 11.65 -2.45
N VAL A 182 -11.96 10.69 -3.05
CA VAL A 182 -13.43 10.69 -3.04
C VAL A 182 -13.99 10.63 -1.62
N ALA A 183 -13.43 9.78 -0.76
CA ALA A 183 -13.84 9.67 0.63
C ALA A 183 -13.50 10.91 1.45
N GLY A 184 -12.31 11.47 1.28
CA GLY A 184 -11.87 12.69 1.96
C GLY A 184 -12.67 13.92 1.53
N ASP A 185 -12.92 14.08 0.23
CA ASP A 185 -13.72 15.19 -0.29
C ASP A 185 -15.20 15.12 0.18
N LYS A 186 -15.72 13.89 0.30
CA LYS A 186 -17.01 13.66 0.95
C LYS A 186 -16.98 14.05 2.42
N ASP A 187 -15.96 13.66 3.16
CA ASP A 187 -15.78 13.99 4.58
C ASP A 187 -15.69 15.50 4.80
N ILE A 188 -14.96 16.22 3.93
CA ILE A 188 -14.92 17.70 3.94
C ILE A 188 -16.32 18.26 3.76
N LYS A 189 -17.06 17.84 2.74
CA LYS A 189 -18.41 18.35 2.45
C LYS A 189 -19.41 18.10 3.58
N GLU A 190 -19.25 17.00 4.30
CA GLU A 190 -20.12 16.64 5.43
C GLU A 190 -19.75 17.39 6.73
N LYS A 191 -18.46 17.49 7.06
CA LYS A 191 -18.02 18.05 8.35
C LYS A 191 -17.67 19.53 8.28
N TYR A 192 -17.19 20.00 7.10
CA TYR A 192 -16.70 21.34 6.88
C TYR A 192 -17.38 21.98 5.65
N PRO A 193 -18.70 22.17 5.66
CA PRO A 193 -19.45 22.62 4.48
C PRO A 193 -19.11 24.04 4.01
N THR A 194 -18.34 24.80 4.78
CA THR A 194 -17.82 26.11 4.45
C THR A 194 -16.50 26.09 3.68
N TRP A 195 -15.88 24.91 3.58
CA TRP A 195 -14.64 24.78 2.81
C TRP A 195 -14.95 24.82 1.31
N VAL A 196 -14.05 25.43 0.55
CA VAL A 196 -14.19 25.67 -0.89
C VAL A 196 -13.04 25.01 -1.63
N ALA A 197 -13.33 24.02 -2.46
CA ALA A 197 -12.35 23.49 -3.41
C ALA A 197 -12.08 24.56 -4.48
N VAL A 198 -10.84 25.04 -4.59
CA VAL A 198 -10.48 26.09 -5.56
C VAL A 198 -10.37 25.55 -6.99
N HIS A 199 -10.18 24.25 -7.13
CA HIS A 199 -10.10 23.55 -8.40
C HIS A 199 -10.40 22.06 -8.21
N ASP A 200 -10.71 21.34 -9.32
CA ASP A 200 -10.64 19.88 -9.37
C ASP A 200 -9.21 19.41 -9.03
N PRO A 201 -9.01 18.14 -8.67
CA PRO A 201 -7.67 17.65 -8.35
C PRO A 201 -6.63 17.93 -9.43
N TYR A 202 -5.42 18.25 -9.01
CA TYR A 202 -4.24 18.31 -9.88
C TYR A 202 -3.52 16.97 -9.90
N TYR A 203 -2.94 16.63 -11.04
CA TYR A 203 -2.30 15.33 -11.27
C TYR A 203 -0.85 15.50 -11.73
N SER A 204 0.03 14.70 -11.19
CA SER A 204 1.48 14.72 -11.48
C SER A 204 2.06 13.37 -11.95
N ASN A 205 1.21 12.36 -12.20
CA ASN A 205 1.58 11.07 -12.78
C ASN A 205 2.75 10.33 -12.08
N GLN A 206 2.92 10.56 -10.78
CA GLN A 206 4.06 10.06 -9.98
C GLN A 206 5.44 10.47 -10.54
N ASP A 207 5.51 11.55 -11.31
CA ASP A 207 6.74 12.15 -11.78
C ASP A 207 7.21 13.26 -10.82
N PRO A 208 8.41 13.12 -10.21
CA PRO A 208 8.90 14.11 -9.24
C PRO A 208 9.07 15.52 -9.81
N ALA A 209 9.52 15.67 -11.06
CA ALA A 209 9.68 16.97 -11.68
C ALA A 209 8.32 17.61 -12.02
N GLN A 210 7.40 16.80 -12.52
CA GLN A 210 6.02 17.24 -12.76
C GLN A 210 5.33 17.62 -11.46
N SER A 211 5.56 16.91 -10.36
CA SER A 211 4.98 17.23 -9.05
C SER A 211 5.40 18.61 -8.55
N VAL A 212 6.65 19.00 -8.72
CA VAL A 212 7.13 20.34 -8.40
C VAL A 212 6.48 21.37 -9.30
N SER A 213 6.45 21.15 -10.61
CA SER A 213 5.89 22.08 -11.59
C SER A 213 4.38 22.29 -11.40
N VAL A 214 3.64 21.22 -11.09
CA VAL A 214 2.21 21.28 -10.74
C VAL A 214 2.03 22.06 -9.43
N GLY A 215 2.85 21.76 -8.43
CA GLY A 215 2.81 22.47 -7.14
C GLY A 215 3.06 23.99 -7.28
N GLU A 216 4.04 24.38 -8.10
CA GLU A 216 4.29 25.80 -8.41
C GLU A 216 3.09 26.44 -9.12
N SER A 217 2.48 25.72 -10.06
CA SER A 217 1.30 26.18 -10.79
C SER A 217 0.09 26.40 -9.88
N ILE A 218 -0.14 25.51 -8.90
CA ILE A 218 -1.18 25.68 -7.88
C ILE A 218 -0.95 26.95 -7.07
N LEU A 219 0.26 27.14 -6.57
CA LEU A 219 0.64 28.30 -5.74
C LEU A 219 0.58 29.62 -6.52
N ASP A 220 0.83 29.59 -7.85
CA ASP A 220 0.70 30.79 -8.70
C ASP A 220 -0.75 31.12 -9.02
N ALA A 221 -1.59 30.10 -9.23
CA ALA A 221 -2.99 30.30 -9.56
C ALA A 221 -3.85 30.70 -8.36
N TYR A 222 -3.53 30.21 -7.17
CA TYR A 222 -4.31 30.38 -5.94
C TYR A 222 -3.44 30.85 -4.79
N ALA A 223 -3.04 32.13 -4.84
CA ALA A 223 -2.17 32.75 -3.81
C ALA A 223 -2.81 32.78 -2.40
N ASP A 224 -4.11 32.54 -2.30
CA ASP A 224 -4.90 32.53 -1.07
C ASP A 224 -5.44 31.13 -0.70
N VAL A 225 -4.86 30.06 -1.27
CA VAL A 225 -5.18 28.69 -0.89
C VAL A 225 -4.68 28.42 0.53
N ASP A 226 -5.53 27.85 1.37
CA ASP A 226 -5.22 27.55 2.77
C ASP A 226 -4.59 26.18 2.96
N ALA A 227 -5.05 25.18 2.20
CA ALA A 227 -4.60 23.80 2.32
C ALA A 227 -4.42 23.10 0.97
N ILE A 228 -3.31 22.37 0.83
CA ILE A 228 -3.06 21.44 -0.28
C ILE A 228 -2.90 20.05 0.31
N ILE A 229 -3.77 19.11 -0.14
CA ILE A 229 -3.82 17.74 0.34
C ILE A 229 -3.24 16.83 -0.73
N CYS A 230 -2.12 16.15 -0.41
CA CYS A 230 -1.35 15.34 -1.33
C CYS A 230 -1.39 13.86 -0.89
N ASN A 231 -2.32 13.08 -1.43
CA ASN A 231 -2.45 11.66 -1.07
C ASN A 231 -1.54 10.73 -1.89
N ASP A 232 -0.34 11.22 -2.22
CA ASP A 232 0.66 10.53 -3.05
C ASP A 232 2.07 10.84 -2.57
N SER A 233 2.92 9.81 -2.45
CA SER A 233 4.29 9.92 -1.93
C SER A 233 5.29 10.62 -2.89
N THR A 234 4.85 11.00 -4.08
CA THR A 234 5.58 11.85 -5.03
C THR A 234 5.03 13.26 -5.02
N ALA A 235 3.70 13.41 -4.99
CA ALA A 235 3.03 14.71 -4.99
C ALA A 235 3.33 15.50 -3.71
N LEU A 236 3.33 14.87 -2.52
CA LEU A 236 3.58 15.58 -1.26
C LEU A 236 4.98 16.22 -1.21
N PRO A 237 6.10 15.51 -1.41
CA PRO A 237 7.42 16.16 -1.42
C PRO A 237 7.57 17.15 -2.59
N GLY A 238 6.95 16.89 -3.76
CA GLY A 238 6.95 17.84 -4.88
C GLY A 238 6.24 19.16 -4.55
N GLN A 239 5.09 19.07 -3.89
CA GLN A 239 4.35 20.25 -3.41
C GLN A 239 5.12 21.01 -2.34
N CYS A 240 5.77 20.32 -1.41
CA CYS A 240 6.64 20.92 -0.43
C CYS A 240 7.84 21.63 -1.09
N LYS A 241 8.44 21.03 -2.12
CA LYS A 241 9.52 21.66 -2.88
C LYS A 241 9.06 22.91 -3.62
N ALA A 242 7.87 22.90 -4.19
CA ALA A 242 7.26 24.09 -4.79
C ALA A 242 7.06 25.23 -3.77
N ALA A 243 6.60 24.91 -2.57
CA ALA A 243 6.48 25.87 -1.48
C ALA A 243 7.86 26.43 -1.04
N GLU A 244 8.86 25.55 -0.90
CA GLU A 244 10.24 25.94 -0.59
C GLU A 244 10.81 26.91 -1.65
N ASN A 245 10.64 26.61 -2.94
CA ASN A 245 11.07 27.47 -4.04
C ASN A 245 10.44 28.87 -3.99
N LYS A 246 9.24 29.00 -3.43
CA LYS A 246 8.54 30.27 -3.23
C LYS A 246 8.78 30.90 -1.86
N GLY A 247 9.58 30.27 -0.99
CA GLY A 247 9.87 30.75 0.36
C GLY A 247 8.69 30.66 1.32
N LEU A 248 7.70 29.80 1.03
CA LEU A 248 6.54 29.54 1.88
C LEU A 248 6.85 28.45 2.92
N THR A 249 6.24 28.59 4.09
CA THR A 249 6.37 27.66 5.21
C THR A 249 5.00 27.22 5.72
N ALA A 250 4.96 26.31 6.69
CA ALA A 250 3.73 25.89 7.37
C ALA A 250 3.02 27.03 8.12
N LYS A 251 3.61 28.23 8.21
CA LYS A 251 2.94 29.42 8.72
C LYS A 251 2.11 30.15 7.67
N ASP A 252 2.46 29.93 6.39
CA ASP A 252 1.84 30.59 5.25
C ASP A 252 0.76 29.71 4.62
N ILE A 253 1.02 28.40 4.51
CA ILE A 253 0.15 27.43 3.85
C ILE A 253 0.20 26.08 4.57
N THR A 254 -0.91 25.35 4.57
CA THR A 254 -0.96 23.96 5.03
C THR A 254 -0.73 23.01 3.87
N ILE A 255 0.31 22.16 3.97
CA ILE A 255 0.59 21.07 3.03
C ILE A 255 0.67 19.79 3.84
N THR A 256 -0.13 18.80 3.48
CA THR A 256 -0.18 17.50 4.15
C THR A 256 -0.47 16.37 3.16
N GLY A 257 -0.28 15.14 3.57
CA GLY A 257 -0.55 13.98 2.72
C GLY A 257 0.12 12.70 3.21
N PHE A 258 0.41 11.80 2.28
CA PHE A 258 1.08 10.54 2.57
C PHE A 258 2.49 10.51 1.97
N CYS A 259 3.48 10.19 2.79
CA CYS A 259 4.85 9.94 2.36
C CYS A 259 5.65 9.24 3.46
N THR A 260 6.78 8.62 3.11
CA THR A 260 7.70 8.04 4.09
C THR A 260 8.31 9.12 5.00
N PRO A 261 8.66 8.79 6.24
CA PRO A 261 9.44 9.68 7.10
C PRO A 261 10.71 10.19 6.42
N SER A 262 11.47 9.30 5.78
CA SER A 262 12.72 9.65 5.06
C SER A 262 12.51 10.66 3.94
N GLY A 263 11.39 10.59 3.22
CA GLY A 263 11.03 11.52 2.13
C GLY A 263 10.64 12.91 2.62
N MET A 264 10.28 13.06 3.90
CA MET A 264 9.73 14.30 4.45
C MET A 264 10.60 15.00 5.52
N THR A 265 11.63 14.32 6.03
CA THR A 265 12.45 14.85 7.14
C THR A 265 12.99 16.24 6.86
N SER A 266 13.53 16.51 5.67
CA SER A 266 14.07 17.84 5.32
C SER A 266 12.99 18.93 5.28
N TYR A 267 11.78 18.61 4.84
CA TYR A 267 10.66 19.56 4.81
C TYR A 267 10.10 19.85 6.20
N LEU A 268 10.16 18.87 7.11
CA LEU A 268 9.87 19.09 8.53
C LEU A 268 10.91 20.02 9.17
N GLU A 269 12.20 19.74 9.00
CA GLU A 269 13.30 20.53 9.53
C GLU A 269 13.27 21.98 9.03
N ASN A 270 12.89 22.19 7.76
CA ASN A 270 12.75 23.52 7.16
C ASN A 270 11.40 24.18 7.50
N GLY A 271 10.52 23.51 8.25
CA GLY A 271 9.23 24.03 8.68
C GLY A 271 8.22 24.22 7.55
N ILE A 272 8.29 23.42 6.48
CA ILE A 272 7.39 23.50 5.32
C ILE A 272 6.19 22.57 5.50
N CYS A 273 6.42 21.33 5.93
CA CYS A 273 5.38 20.35 6.25
C CYS A 273 5.62 19.84 7.67
N THR A 274 4.66 20.07 8.57
CA THR A 274 4.77 19.72 9.99
C THR A 274 3.98 18.49 10.37
N ARG A 275 3.12 18.00 9.45
CA ARG A 275 2.23 16.86 9.70
C ARG A 275 1.92 16.13 8.39
N TRP A 276 2.17 14.84 8.38
CA TRP A 276 1.80 13.92 7.29
C TRP A 276 1.59 12.52 7.84
N GLY A 277 1.15 11.60 7.03
CA GLY A 277 0.88 10.24 7.48
C GLY A 277 1.46 9.18 6.57
N LEU A 278 1.49 7.94 7.08
CA LEU A 278 1.71 6.72 6.31
C LEU A 278 1.41 5.50 7.21
N TRP A 279 1.73 4.34 6.70
CA TRP A 279 1.76 3.02 7.35
C TRP A 279 3.15 2.41 7.18
N ASP A 280 3.41 1.28 7.83
CA ASP A 280 4.67 0.55 7.61
C ASP A 280 4.64 -0.12 6.22
N CYS A 281 5.26 0.55 5.24
CA CYS A 281 5.34 0.04 3.87
C CYS A 281 6.26 -1.18 3.74
N GLY A 282 7.26 -1.31 4.60
CA GLY A 282 8.11 -2.51 4.64
C GLY A 282 7.34 -3.75 5.06
N ILE A 283 6.49 -3.64 6.09
CA ILE A 283 5.57 -4.72 6.47
C ILE A 283 4.57 -5.00 5.35
N GLN A 284 4.05 -3.96 4.67
CA GLN A 284 3.12 -4.14 3.55
C GLN A 284 3.74 -4.96 2.41
N GLY A 285 4.95 -4.59 1.98
CA GLY A 285 5.68 -5.32 0.93
C GLY A 285 5.96 -6.77 1.32
N ALA A 286 6.39 -7.00 2.57
CA ALA A 286 6.63 -8.33 3.11
C ALA A 286 5.36 -9.19 3.13
N MET A 287 4.24 -8.64 3.63
CA MET A 287 2.94 -9.32 3.64
C MET A 287 2.47 -9.67 2.23
N GLY A 288 2.59 -8.74 1.27
CA GLY A 288 2.22 -8.94 -0.12
C GLY A 288 2.98 -10.12 -0.74
N CYS A 289 4.30 -10.13 -0.61
CA CYS A 289 5.15 -11.21 -1.12
C CYS A 289 4.88 -12.55 -0.43
N TYR A 290 4.72 -12.56 0.91
CA TYR A 290 4.41 -13.78 1.63
C TYR A 290 3.08 -14.39 1.20
N LEU A 291 2.01 -13.59 1.14
CA LEU A 291 0.67 -14.08 0.81
C LEU A 291 0.57 -14.54 -0.65
N ALA A 292 1.25 -13.88 -1.58
CA ALA A 292 1.36 -14.33 -2.97
C ALA A 292 2.03 -15.71 -3.05
N ALA A 293 3.18 -15.88 -2.40
CA ALA A 293 3.89 -17.15 -2.32
C ALA A 293 3.10 -18.23 -1.55
N TYR A 294 2.40 -17.85 -0.49
CA TYR A 294 1.61 -18.77 0.34
C TYR A 294 0.51 -19.48 -0.47
N ILE A 295 -0.21 -18.73 -1.31
CA ILE A 295 -1.24 -19.31 -2.19
C ILE A 295 -0.56 -20.14 -3.28
N SER A 296 0.53 -19.66 -3.89
CA SER A 296 1.27 -20.38 -4.91
C SER A 296 1.84 -21.71 -4.41
N ALA A 297 2.18 -21.81 -3.14
CA ALA A 297 2.61 -23.05 -2.48
C ALA A 297 1.48 -24.08 -2.30
N GLY A 298 0.26 -23.81 -2.81
CA GLY A 298 -0.88 -24.70 -2.77
C GLY A 298 -1.79 -24.53 -1.56
N ASN A 299 -1.61 -23.49 -0.76
CA ASN A 299 -2.52 -23.19 0.33
C ASN A 299 -3.76 -22.48 -0.22
N THR A 300 -4.93 -22.88 0.26
CA THR A 300 -6.22 -22.29 -0.12
C THR A 300 -6.72 -21.38 0.99
N VAL A 301 -7.20 -20.20 0.63
CA VAL A 301 -7.75 -19.21 1.56
C VAL A 301 -9.13 -18.74 1.13
N LYS A 302 -9.95 -18.32 2.09
CA LYS A 302 -11.29 -17.75 1.89
C LYS A 302 -11.58 -16.68 2.94
N VAL A 303 -12.61 -15.90 2.71
CA VAL A 303 -13.06 -14.87 3.65
C VAL A 303 -13.30 -15.47 5.04
N GLY A 304 -12.76 -14.82 6.06
CA GLY A 304 -12.79 -15.22 7.47
C GLY A 304 -11.61 -16.10 7.90
N ASP A 305 -10.79 -16.59 6.97
CA ASP A 305 -9.58 -17.32 7.32
C ASP A 305 -8.55 -16.39 7.97
N LYS A 306 -7.82 -16.95 8.91
CA LYS A 306 -6.70 -16.28 9.60
C LYS A 306 -5.40 -16.93 9.19
N ILE A 307 -4.50 -16.12 8.68
CA ILE A 307 -3.18 -16.55 8.21
C ILE A 307 -2.13 -15.99 9.18
N ASP A 308 -1.33 -16.87 9.74
CA ASP A 308 -0.19 -16.46 10.56
C ASP A 308 1.03 -16.24 9.67
N ILE A 309 1.48 -14.99 9.59
CA ILE A 309 2.69 -14.60 8.84
C ILE A 309 3.84 -14.55 9.84
N PRO A 310 4.86 -15.42 9.71
CA PRO A 310 5.95 -15.48 10.67
C PRO A 310 6.60 -14.10 10.89
N GLU A 311 6.79 -13.72 12.16
CA GLU A 311 7.39 -12.44 12.60
C GLU A 311 6.57 -11.16 12.31
N ILE A 312 5.44 -11.25 11.59
CA ILE A 312 4.55 -10.12 11.34
C ILE A 312 3.28 -10.26 12.19
N GLY A 313 2.70 -11.47 12.26
CA GLY A 313 1.49 -11.74 13.03
C GLY A 313 0.35 -12.31 12.20
N THR A 314 -0.80 -12.44 12.84
CA THR A 314 -1.99 -13.04 12.23
C THR A 314 -2.81 -11.98 11.50
N VAL A 315 -3.13 -12.26 10.24
CA VAL A 315 -4.00 -11.42 9.40
C VAL A 315 -5.29 -12.17 9.08
N GLU A 316 -6.37 -11.42 8.82
CA GLU A 316 -7.67 -11.98 8.43
C GLU A 316 -7.98 -11.63 6.98
N VAL A 317 -8.50 -12.60 6.24
CA VAL A 317 -8.97 -12.40 4.87
C VAL A 317 -10.39 -11.85 4.89
N LEU A 318 -10.57 -10.65 4.38
CA LEU A 318 -11.84 -9.95 4.26
C LEU A 318 -12.40 -10.10 2.83
N ALA A 319 -13.69 -9.86 2.66
CA ALA A 319 -14.30 -9.78 1.34
C ALA A 319 -13.84 -8.51 0.58
N ASN A 320 -13.91 -8.53 -0.75
CA ASN A 320 -13.50 -7.38 -1.58
C ASN A 320 -14.34 -6.12 -1.32
N ASP A 321 -15.60 -6.27 -0.92
CA ASP A 321 -16.49 -5.16 -0.56
C ASP A 321 -16.02 -4.38 0.68
N ALA A 322 -15.04 -4.90 1.43
CA ALA A 322 -14.35 -4.14 2.46
C ALA A 322 -13.56 -2.94 1.91
N LEU A 323 -13.11 -2.99 0.64
CA LEU A 323 -12.45 -1.87 -0.03
C LEU A 323 -13.41 -1.04 -0.87
N VAL A 324 -14.23 -1.70 -1.68
CA VAL A 324 -15.19 -1.06 -2.59
C VAL A 324 -16.54 -1.74 -2.45
N ALA A 325 -17.53 -1.02 -1.98
CA ALA A 325 -18.87 -1.54 -1.76
C ALA A 325 -19.45 -2.20 -3.03
N GLY A 326 -20.00 -3.40 -2.87
CA GLY A 326 -20.59 -4.17 -3.95
C GLY A 326 -19.62 -4.96 -4.83
N GLN A 327 -18.32 -4.96 -4.53
CA GLN A 327 -17.38 -5.87 -5.19
C GLN A 327 -17.63 -7.32 -4.75
N GLU A 328 -17.77 -8.20 -5.73
CA GLU A 328 -17.91 -9.64 -5.47
C GLU A 328 -16.59 -10.27 -5.04
N THR A 329 -16.67 -11.31 -4.25
CA THR A 329 -15.54 -12.12 -3.80
C THR A 329 -15.75 -13.56 -4.25
N ALA A 330 -14.77 -14.14 -4.92
CA ALA A 330 -14.78 -15.56 -5.26
C ALA A 330 -14.74 -16.43 -3.98
N ALA A 331 -15.13 -17.70 -4.10
CA ALA A 331 -15.22 -18.58 -2.93
C ALA A 331 -13.85 -18.89 -2.30
N GLU A 332 -12.80 -18.96 -3.11
CA GLU A 332 -11.45 -19.34 -2.70
C GLU A 332 -10.39 -18.43 -3.33
N ASN A 333 -9.28 -18.25 -2.62
CA ASN A 333 -8.10 -17.50 -3.04
C ASN A 333 -8.41 -16.08 -3.55
N ASN A 334 -9.41 -15.42 -2.95
CA ASN A 334 -9.80 -14.07 -3.33
C ASN A 334 -10.25 -13.30 -2.10
N GLY A 335 -9.86 -12.04 -2.02
CA GLY A 335 -10.21 -11.18 -0.89
C GLY A 335 -9.15 -10.11 -0.61
N VAL A 336 -9.27 -9.52 0.56
CA VAL A 336 -8.46 -8.39 1.01
C VAL A 336 -7.86 -8.68 2.38
N VAL A 337 -6.62 -8.28 2.57
CA VAL A 337 -5.95 -8.24 3.88
C VAL A 337 -5.58 -6.79 4.16
N LEU A 338 -5.89 -6.32 5.36
CA LEU A 338 -5.59 -4.94 5.77
C LEU A 338 -4.36 -4.89 6.67
N LEU A 339 -3.55 -3.85 6.49
CA LEU A 339 -2.52 -3.49 7.48
C LEU A 339 -3.20 -3.05 8.79
N PRO A 340 -2.57 -3.36 9.96
CA PRO A 340 -3.19 -3.07 11.24
C PRO A 340 -3.16 -1.59 11.61
N GLU A 341 -2.10 -0.85 11.25
CA GLU A 341 -1.82 0.48 11.78
C GLU A 341 -1.48 1.50 10.70
N ARG A 342 -1.78 2.77 10.99
CA ARG A 342 -1.39 3.97 10.28
C ARG A 342 -0.85 4.97 11.29
N VAL A 343 0.09 5.81 10.87
CA VAL A 343 0.77 6.75 11.72
C VAL A 343 0.66 8.16 11.13
N VAL A 344 0.36 9.12 11.99
CA VAL A 344 0.53 10.55 11.68
C VAL A 344 1.89 10.96 12.24
N PHE A 345 2.76 11.42 11.36
CA PHE A 345 4.11 11.88 11.71
C PHE A 345 4.10 13.38 12.01
N THR A 346 4.85 13.72 13.04
CA THR A 346 5.15 15.09 13.49
C THR A 346 6.59 15.13 13.99
N ALA A 347 7.08 16.30 14.37
CA ALA A 347 8.40 16.44 14.99
C ALA A 347 8.57 15.62 16.29
N GLU A 348 7.47 15.23 16.92
CA GLU A 348 7.50 14.50 18.21
C GLU A 348 7.80 13.01 18.03
N ASN A 349 7.41 12.41 16.90
CA ASN A 349 7.49 10.96 16.72
C ASN A 349 8.24 10.48 15.47
N VAL A 350 8.53 11.37 14.52
CA VAL A 350 9.13 10.94 13.24
C VAL A 350 10.47 10.23 13.42
N ALA A 351 11.23 10.58 14.45
CA ALA A 351 12.53 9.98 14.74
C ALA A 351 12.45 8.48 15.15
N ASP A 352 11.26 8.00 15.51
CA ASP A 352 11.03 6.59 15.86
C ASP A 352 10.87 5.70 14.61
N TYR A 353 10.79 6.31 13.42
CA TYR A 353 10.55 5.63 12.14
C TYR A 353 11.69 5.90 11.17
N ASN A 354 12.22 4.84 10.55
CA ASN A 354 13.42 4.89 9.70
C ASN A 354 13.25 4.24 8.33
N PHE A 355 12.11 4.40 7.72
CA PHE A 355 11.78 3.90 6.38
C PHE A 355 11.35 5.02 5.42
#